data_bf87d3db19f1a808bcca1ac61da45e7e
#
_entry.id   bf87d3db19f1a808bcca1ac61da45e7e
#
_cell.length_a   1.000
_cell.length_b   1.000
_cell.length_c   1.000
_cell.angle_alpha   90.00
_cell.angle_beta   90.00
_cell.angle_gamma   90.00
#
_symmetry.space_group_name_H-M   'P 1'
#
loop_
_entity.id
_entity.type
_entity.pdbx_description
1 polymer ?
#
loop_
_entity_poly.entity_id
_entity_poly.type
_entity_poly.pdbx_seq_one_letter_code
_entity_poly.pdbx_strand_id
1 'polypeptide(L)'
;MTTSRSPEETREHYVSYMGKPLGEASYALWSEVALLFRDWSEFTYLFGSHPNRTELLNKAAPVFFRSVQVALFEATVLRIARLTDPPKSVGKSHLTVQQLPDLADTSIAGELTRLVEEAKEAAGFCRDWRNRQIAHRDLQLALSNDAEPLPDATIEGQESDTSSWCYFEFVDPALFKLHYAL
;
A
#
# COMPACT_ATOMS: atom_id res chain seq x y z
N MET A 1 -6.68 22.33 -22.00
CA MET A 1 -6.78 20.94 -22.49
C MET A 1 -5.54 20.22 -21.98
N THR A 2 -5.67 19.42 -20.95
CA THR A 2 -4.56 18.59 -20.43
C THR A 2 -4.43 17.41 -21.38
N THR A 3 -3.42 17.41 -22.23
CA THR A 3 -3.10 16.26 -23.08
C THR A 3 -2.66 15.11 -22.17
N SER A 4 -3.50 14.10 -22.06
CA SER A 4 -3.14 12.86 -21.37
C SER A 4 -2.03 12.19 -22.16
N ARG A 5 -0.86 11.99 -21.54
CA ARG A 5 0.25 11.23 -22.13
C ARG A 5 -0.14 9.73 -22.21
N SER A 6 0.31 9.06 -23.25
CA SER A 6 0.23 7.61 -23.31
C SER A 6 1.15 6.97 -22.26
N PRO A 7 0.96 5.69 -21.90
CA PRO A 7 1.87 4.97 -21.01
C PRO A 7 3.32 4.98 -21.49
N GLU A 8 3.54 4.84 -22.79
CA GLU A 8 4.85 4.89 -23.45
C GLU A 8 5.50 6.27 -23.28
N GLU A 9 4.79 7.34 -23.63
CA GLU A 9 5.25 8.72 -23.48
C GLU A 9 5.55 9.07 -22.02
N THR A 10 4.77 8.52 -21.10
CA THR A 10 5.00 8.72 -19.65
C THR A 10 6.29 8.03 -19.22
N ARG A 11 6.51 6.77 -19.63
CA ARG A 11 7.75 6.04 -19.34
C ARG A 11 8.98 6.74 -19.93
N GLU A 12 8.91 7.18 -21.20
CA GLU A 12 9.99 7.93 -21.84
C GLU A 12 10.31 9.23 -21.11
N HIS A 13 9.28 9.91 -20.59
CA HIS A 13 9.46 11.11 -19.78
C HIS A 13 10.25 10.82 -18.50
N TYR A 14 9.89 9.76 -17.73
CA TYR A 14 10.65 9.35 -16.54
C TYR A 14 12.10 9.03 -16.88
N VAL A 15 12.33 8.26 -17.94
CA VAL A 15 13.68 7.90 -18.39
C VAL A 15 14.50 9.12 -18.83
N SER A 16 13.89 10.07 -19.53
CA SER A 16 14.58 11.28 -19.98
C SER A 16 14.98 12.21 -18.84
N TYR A 17 14.20 12.21 -17.75
CA TYR A 17 14.41 13.09 -16.60
C TYR A 17 15.39 12.53 -15.57
N MET A 18 15.30 11.22 -15.30
CA MET A 18 16.01 10.54 -14.21
C MET A 18 17.16 9.63 -14.69
N GLY A 19 17.35 9.49 -15.99
CA GLY A 19 18.21 8.45 -16.55
C GLY A 19 17.52 7.09 -16.58
N LYS A 20 18.07 6.17 -17.40
CA LYS A 20 17.38 4.91 -17.72
C LYS A 20 17.12 4.02 -16.48
N PRO A 21 18.09 3.72 -15.60
CA PRO A 21 17.85 2.80 -14.49
C PRO A 21 16.80 3.32 -13.50
N LEU A 22 16.96 4.55 -13.04
CA LEU A 22 16.04 5.16 -12.08
C LEU A 22 14.67 5.42 -12.70
N GLY A 23 14.63 5.97 -13.92
CA GLY A 23 13.40 6.30 -14.61
C GLY A 23 12.51 5.07 -14.90
N GLU A 24 13.09 3.94 -15.32
CA GLU A 24 12.34 2.69 -15.51
C GLU A 24 11.79 2.14 -14.20
N ALA A 25 12.61 2.12 -13.14
CA ALA A 25 12.18 1.66 -11.83
C ALA A 25 11.07 2.56 -11.25
N SER A 26 11.25 3.86 -11.32
CA SER A 26 10.27 4.85 -10.84
C SER A 26 8.94 4.76 -11.59
N TYR A 27 8.96 4.63 -12.91
CA TYR A 27 7.73 4.45 -13.69
C TYR A 27 6.98 3.16 -13.32
N ALA A 28 7.71 2.04 -13.18
CA ALA A 28 7.11 0.78 -12.79
C ALA A 28 6.52 0.83 -11.37
N LEU A 29 7.23 1.42 -10.41
CA LEU A 29 6.75 1.64 -9.04
C LEU A 29 5.54 2.58 -9.01
N TRP A 30 5.57 3.67 -9.79
CA TRP A 30 4.44 4.59 -9.90
C TRP A 30 3.16 3.86 -10.34
N SER A 31 3.27 2.96 -11.30
CA SER A 31 2.13 2.16 -11.76
C SER A 31 1.53 1.30 -10.65
N GLU A 32 2.38 0.67 -9.81
CA GLU A 32 1.93 -0.09 -8.63
C GLU A 32 1.30 0.81 -7.56
N VAL A 33 1.87 2.00 -7.33
CA VAL A 33 1.33 2.99 -6.38
C VAL A 33 -0.02 3.54 -6.87
N ALA A 34 -0.18 3.77 -8.17
CA ALA A 34 -1.46 4.20 -8.74
C ALA A 34 -2.57 3.15 -8.55
N LEU A 35 -2.23 1.86 -8.70
CA LEU A 35 -3.15 0.77 -8.40
C LEU A 35 -3.47 0.67 -6.91
N LEU A 36 -2.48 0.85 -6.05
CA LEU A 36 -2.68 0.91 -4.59
C LEU A 36 -3.63 2.04 -4.21
N PHE A 37 -3.41 3.22 -4.76
CA PHE A 37 -4.26 4.39 -4.51
C PHE A 37 -5.70 4.17 -4.98
N ARG A 38 -5.90 3.53 -6.14
CA ARG A 38 -7.23 3.16 -6.62
C ARG A 38 -7.93 2.21 -5.64
N ASP A 39 -7.28 1.11 -5.27
CA ASP A 39 -7.87 0.09 -4.39
C ASP A 39 -8.19 0.68 -3.01
N TRP A 40 -7.32 1.54 -2.49
CA TRP A 40 -7.54 2.29 -1.26
C TRP A 40 -8.70 3.29 -1.37
N SER A 41 -8.78 4.03 -2.48
CA SER A 41 -9.87 4.98 -2.73
C SER A 41 -11.22 4.28 -2.78
N GLU A 42 -11.30 3.13 -3.44
CA GLU A 42 -12.51 2.31 -3.48
C GLU A 42 -12.87 1.79 -2.08
N PHE A 43 -11.89 1.30 -1.33
CA PHE A 43 -12.10 0.84 0.04
C PHE A 43 -12.66 1.95 0.93
N THR A 44 -12.01 3.12 0.95
CA THR A 44 -12.43 4.25 1.78
C THR A 44 -13.76 4.84 1.32
N TYR A 45 -14.00 4.88 0.01
CA TYR A 45 -15.26 5.32 -0.53
C TYR A 45 -16.43 4.40 -0.12
N LEU A 46 -16.26 3.10 -0.18
CA LEU A 46 -17.32 2.13 0.16
C LEU A 46 -17.49 1.97 1.67
N PHE A 47 -16.40 1.88 2.44
CA PHE A 47 -16.44 1.41 3.83
C PHE A 47 -15.91 2.42 4.85
N GLY A 48 -15.32 3.55 4.41
CA GLY A 48 -14.63 4.49 5.31
C GLY A 48 -15.58 5.37 6.13
N SER A 49 -16.00 6.49 5.63
CA SER A 49 -16.38 7.63 6.47
C SER A 49 -17.89 7.91 6.64
N HIS A 50 -18.78 7.03 6.17
CA HIS A 50 -20.22 7.29 6.25
C HIS A 50 -21.02 6.10 6.80
N PRO A 51 -21.47 6.16 8.07
CA PRO A 51 -22.30 5.10 8.69
C PRO A 51 -23.51 4.69 7.85
N ASN A 52 -24.20 5.66 7.27
CA ASN A 52 -25.37 5.42 6.41
C ASN A 52 -25.02 4.61 5.15
N ARG A 53 -23.81 4.72 4.63
CA ARG A 53 -23.37 3.95 3.46
C ARG A 53 -23.15 2.49 3.82
N THR A 54 -22.43 2.22 4.90
CA THR A 54 -22.22 0.85 5.41
C THR A 54 -23.56 0.17 5.72
N GLU A 55 -24.50 0.90 6.31
CA GLU A 55 -25.86 0.37 6.55
C GLU A 55 -26.59 0.05 5.25
N LEU A 56 -26.49 0.90 4.23
CA LEU A 56 -27.08 0.66 2.91
C LEU A 56 -26.48 -0.59 2.23
N LEU A 57 -25.15 -0.74 2.26
CA LEU A 57 -24.46 -1.89 1.70
C LEU A 57 -24.87 -3.19 2.42
N ASN A 58 -24.98 -3.15 3.74
CA ASN A 58 -25.43 -4.28 4.56
C ASN A 58 -26.89 -4.65 4.31
N LYS A 59 -27.75 -3.68 3.99
CA LYS A 59 -29.15 -3.96 3.60
C LYS A 59 -29.25 -4.53 2.19
N ALA A 60 -28.39 -4.08 1.27
CA ALA A 60 -28.46 -4.48 -0.14
C ALA A 60 -27.91 -5.90 -0.38
N ALA A 61 -26.70 -6.21 0.09
CA ALA A 61 -26.05 -7.50 -0.11
C ALA A 61 -24.90 -7.71 0.91
N PRO A 62 -25.20 -8.04 2.17
CA PRO A 62 -24.20 -8.03 3.26
C PRO A 62 -23.01 -8.97 3.00
N VAL A 63 -23.26 -10.18 2.53
CA VAL A 63 -22.19 -11.17 2.27
C VAL A 63 -21.30 -10.72 1.14
N PHE A 64 -21.86 -10.16 0.07
CA PHE A 64 -21.10 -9.66 -1.07
C PHE A 64 -20.19 -8.49 -0.65
N PHE A 65 -20.75 -7.46 0.00
CA PHE A 65 -19.98 -6.30 0.41
C PHE A 65 -18.93 -6.63 1.48
N ARG A 66 -19.20 -7.59 2.36
CA ARG A 66 -18.19 -8.11 3.27
C ARG A 66 -17.04 -8.78 2.52
N SER A 67 -17.32 -9.57 1.49
CA SER A 67 -16.27 -10.19 0.66
C SER A 67 -15.45 -9.14 -0.10
N VAL A 68 -16.11 -8.11 -0.63
CA VAL A 68 -15.43 -6.98 -1.30
C VAL A 68 -14.54 -6.22 -0.31
N GLN A 69 -15.03 -5.94 0.88
CA GLN A 69 -14.27 -5.27 1.94
C GLN A 69 -12.99 -6.02 2.28
N VAL A 70 -13.11 -7.34 2.54
CA VAL A 70 -11.96 -8.19 2.85
C VAL A 70 -10.97 -8.22 1.68
N ALA A 71 -11.46 -8.41 0.45
CA ALA A 71 -10.60 -8.49 -0.73
C ALA A 71 -9.82 -7.19 -1.01
N LEU A 72 -10.47 -6.03 -0.89
CA LEU A 72 -9.81 -4.73 -1.07
C LEU A 72 -8.78 -4.47 0.04
N PHE A 73 -9.11 -4.84 1.27
CA PHE A 73 -8.19 -4.76 2.39
C PHE A 73 -6.94 -5.61 2.16
N GLU A 74 -7.12 -6.90 1.90
CA GLU A 74 -6.01 -7.83 1.68
C GLU A 74 -5.16 -7.41 0.47
N ALA A 75 -5.79 -6.96 -0.63
CA ALA A 75 -5.09 -6.44 -1.80
C ALA A 75 -4.22 -5.23 -1.46
N THR A 76 -4.75 -4.29 -0.67
CA THR A 76 -4.03 -3.09 -0.21
C THR A 76 -2.82 -3.47 0.64
N VAL A 77 -3.02 -4.30 1.67
CA VAL A 77 -1.95 -4.76 2.56
C VAL A 77 -0.85 -5.50 1.80
N LEU A 78 -1.23 -6.43 0.91
CA LEU A 78 -0.27 -7.17 0.09
C LEU A 78 0.52 -6.25 -0.85
N ARG A 79 -0.11 -5.24 -1.43
CA ARG A 79 0.54 -4.30 -2.33
C ARG A 79 1.54 -3.41 -1.59
N ILE A 80 1.17 -2.88 -0.41
CA ILE A 80 2.07 -2.12 0.45
C ILE A 80 3.28 -2.97 0.87
N ALA A 81 3.03 -4.20 1.34
CA ALA A 81 4.10 -5.10 1.72
C ALA A 81 5.08 -5.37 0.57
N ARG A 82 4.58 -5.67 -0.64
CA ARG A 82 5.43 -5.89 -1.83
C ARG A 82 6.25 -4.67 -2.21
N LEU A 83 5.67 -3.47 -2.17
CA LEU A 83 6.37 -2.23 -2.48
C LEU A 83 7.51 -1.93 -1.51
N THR A 84 7.41 -2.40 -0.27
CA THR A 84 8.35 -2.12 0.82
C THR A 84 9.19 -3.33 1.26
N ASP A 85 9.01 -4.49 0.62
CA ASP A 85 9.81 -5.70 0.88
C ASP A 85 11.27 -5.53 0.39
N PRO A 86 12.21 -6.34 0.89
CA PRO A 86 13.59 -6.35 0.39
C PRO A 86 13.64 -6.58 -1.13
N PRO A 87 14.55 -5.91 -1.87
CA PRO A 87 14.67 -6.03 -3.31
C PRO A 87 15.14 -7.42 -3.79
N LYS A 88 15.59 -8.26 -2.87
CA LYS A 88 16.01 -9.64 -3.15
C LYS A 88 15.50 -10.60 -2.09
N SER A 89 14.91 -11.71 -2.52
CA SER A 89 14.60 -12.83 -1.65
C SER A 89 14.72 -14.15 -2.41
N VAL A 90 15.32 -15.18 -1.76
CA VAL A 90 15.45 -16.54 -2.33
C VAL A 90 16.01 -16.53 -3.77
N GLY A 91 17.02 -15.69 -4.03
CA GLY A 91 17.68 -15.59 -5.33
C GLY A 91 16.89 -14.85 -6.44
N LYS A 92 15.73 -14.28 -6.12
CA LYS A 92 14.93 -13.48 -7.06
C LYS A 92 15.00 -12.01 -6.73
N SER A 93 15.02 -11.16 -7.76
CA SER A 93 14.92 -9.70 -7.61
C SER A 93 13.44 -9.28 -7.69
N HIS A 94 13.07 -8.30 -6.88
CA HIS A 94 11.72 -7.75 -6.77
C HIS A 94 11.74 -6.25 -7.04
N LEU A 95 10.65 -5.74 -7.61
CA LEU A 95 10.43 -4.31 -7.76
C LEU A 95 9.94 -3.75 -6.43
N THR A 96 10.78 -2.96 -5.77
CA THR A 96 10.47 -2.33 -4.47
C THR A 96 11.06 -0.93 -4.40
N VAL A 97 10.54 -0.09 -3.50
CA VAL A 97 11.09 1.26 -3.28
C VAL A 97 12.50 1.24 -2.73
N GLN A 98 12.91 0.15 -2.09
CA GLN A 98 14.24 0.03 -1.47
C GLN A 98 15.41 0.04 -2.46
N GLN A 99 15.17 -0.17 -3.75
CA GLN A 99 16.21 -0.08 -4.77
C GLN A 99 16.44 1.33 -5.31
N LEU A 100 15.52 2.28 -5.08
CA LEU A 100 15.61 3.63 -5.64
C LEU A 100 16.87 4.40 -5.22
N PRO A 101 17.32 4.39 -3.95
CA PRO A 101 18.53 5.07 -3.54
C PRO A 101 19.79 4.62 -4.30
N ASP A 102 19.88 3.30 -4.57
CA ASP A 102 21.04 2.72 -5.29
C ASP A 102 21.07 3.08 -6.79
N LEU A 103 19.90 3.48 -7.33
CA LEU A 103 19.77 3.88 -8.74
C LEU A 103 19.86 5.38 -8.94
N ALA A 104 19.84 6.15 -7.87
CA ALA A 104 19.76 7.58 -7.87
C ALA A 104 21.16 8.23 -7.89
N ASP A 105 21.23 9.46 -8.40
CA ASP A 105 22.43 10.28 -8.26
C ASP A 105 22.69 10.62 -6.80
N THR A 106 23.96 10.82 -6.46
CA THR A 106 24.41 11.14 -5.09
C THR A 106 23.74 12.37 -4.49
N SER A 107 23.29 13.30 -5.32
CA SER A 107 22.60 14.53 -4.90
C SER A 107 21.23 14.29 -4.26
N ILE A 108 20.52 13.21 -4.65
CA ILE A 108 19.17 12.88 -4.15
C ILE A 108 19.12 11.56 -3.39
N ALA A 109 20.17 10.73 -3.49
CA ALA A 109 20.20 9.40 -2.87
C ALA A 109 19.95 9.43 -1.35
N GLY A 110 20.47 10.45 -0.65
CA GLY A 110 20.28 10.62 0.79
C GLY A 110 18.83 10.88 1.17
N GLU A 111 18.13 11.74 0.42
CA GLU A 111 16.71 12.02 0.65
C GLU A 111 15.83 10.82 0.30
N LEU A 112 16.14 10.13 -0.80
CA LEU A 112 15.42 8.88 -1.13
C LEU A 112 15.60 7.81 -0.07
N THR A 113 16.81 7.67 0.49
CA THR A 113 17.05 6.73 1.60
C THR A 113 16.16 7.05 2.80
N ARG A 114 16.09 8.33 3.20
CA ARG A 114 15.23 8.77 4.31
C ARG A 114 13.76 8.43 4.07
N LEU A 115 13.24 8.78 2.89
CA LEU A 115 11.84 8.51 2.51
C LEU A 115 11.53 7.00 2.44
N VAL A 116 12.47 6.20 1.94
CA VAL A 116 12.34 4.74 1.88
C VAL A 116 12.29 4.13 3.28
N GLU A 117 13.14 4.58 4.21
CA GLU A 117 13.12 4.09 5.59
C GLU A 117 11.81 4.48 6.30
N GLU A 118 11.32 5.71 6.12
CA GLU A 118 10.01 6.12 6.63
C GLU A 118 8.88 5.21 6.09
N ALA A 119 8.85 4.97 4.78
CA ALA A 119 7.86 4.10 4.16
C ALA A 119 7.94 2.65 4.64
N LYS A 120 9.17 2.12 4.89
CA LYS A 120 9.37 0.78 5.45
C LYS A 120 8.89 0.65 6.88
N GLU A 121 9.15 1.67 7.70
CA GLU A 121 8.69 1.71 9.10
C GLU A 121 7.16 1.72 9.13
N ALA A 122 6.55 2.64 8.43
CA ALA A 122 5.10 2.76 8.31
C ALA A 122 4.43 1.47 7.79
N ALA A 123 5.04 0.77 6.83
CA ALA A 123 4.53 -0.49 6.27
C ALA A 123 4.79 -1.73 7.16
N GLY A 124 5.38 -1.56 8.34
CA GLY A 124 5.73 -2.68 9.23
C GLY A 124 4.57 -3.61 9.53
N PHE A 125 3.41 -3.06 9.89
CA PHE A 125 2.20 -3.81 10.20
C PHE A 125 1.69 -4.62 8.98
N CYS A 126 1.84 -4.11 7.74
CA CYS A 126 1.42 -4.84 6.55
C CYS A 126 2.18 -6.16 6.37
N ARG A 127 3.46 -6.19 6.75
CA ARG A 127 4.26 -7.43 6.71
C ARG A 127 3.76 -8.45 7.72
N ASP A 128 3.36 -8.00 8.91
CA ASP A 128 2.80 -8.87 9.94
C ASP A 128 1.45 -9.46 9.51
N TRP A 129 0.55 -8.63 9.04
CA TRP A 129 -0.74 -9.06 8.47
C TRP A 129 -0.55 -10.04 7.30
N ARG A 130 0.37 -9.72 6.36
CA ARG A 130 0.67 -10.62 5.24
C ARG A 130 1.13 -11.99 5.74
N ASN A 131 2.10 -12.01 6.65
CA ASN A 131 2.75 -13.25 7.07
C ASN A 131 1.85 -14.11 7.95
N ARG A 132 1.05 -13.51 8.82
CA ARG A 132 0.28 -14.24 9.85
C ARG A 132 -1.17 -14.50 9.45
N GLN A 133 -1.74 -13.73 8.52
CA GLN A 133 -3.15 -13.83 8.20
C GLN A 133 -3.44 -14.03 6.71
N ILE A 134 -2.74 -13.32 5.81
CA ILE A 134 -3.12 -13.27 4.39
C ILE A 134 -2.41 -14.35 3.58
N ALA A 135 -1.07 -14.41 3.60
CA ALA A 135 -0.29 -15.39 2.85
C ALA A 135 -0.21 -16.75 3.56
N HIS A 136 -0.23 -16.74 4.88
CA HIS A 136 -0.26 -17.93 5.71
C HIS A 136 -1.26 -17.71 6.85
N ARG A 137 -1.93 -18.78 7.25
CA ARG A 137 -2.75 -18.70 8.44
C ARG A 137 -1.92 -19.19 9.62
N ASP A 138 -1.44 -18.26 10.43
CA ASP A 138 -0.68 -18.58 11.63
C ASP A 138 -1.50 -19.50 12.53
N LEU A 139 -0.88 -20.64 12.93
CA LEU A 139 -1.54 -21.66 13.70
C LEU A 139 -1.93 -21.16 15.09
N GLN A 140 -1.07 -20.41 15.72
CA GLN A 140 -1.31 -19.84 17.05
C GLN A 140 -2.48 -18.86 17.01
N LEU A 141 -2.46 -17.94 16.01
CA LEU A 141 -3.54 -16.98 15.80
C LEU A 141 -4.88 -17.67 15.46
N ALA A 142 -4.82 -18.83 14.78
CA ALA A 142 -6.03 -19.57 14.39
C ALA A 142 -6.62 -20.43 15.52
N LEU A 143 -5.80 -20.90 16.45
CA LEU A 143 -6.20 -21.88 17.47
C LEU A 143 -6.18 -21.35 18.89
N SER A 144 -5.52 -20.25 19.17
CA SER A 144 -5.25 -19.79 20.52
C SER A 144 -5.70 -18.36 20.77
N ASN A 145 -6.38 -18.13 21.88
CA ASN A 145 -6.66 -16.80 22.40
C ASN A 145 -5.42 -16.13 23.03
N ASP A 146 -4.32 -16.88 23.19
CA ASP A 146 -3.05 -16.38 23.76
C ASP A 146 -2.06 -15.91 22.70
N ALA A 147 -2.43 -15.95 21.42
CA ALA A 147 -1.61 -15.42 20.34
C ALA A 147 -1.50 -13.90 20.44
N GLU A 148 -0.28 -13.37 20.17
CA GLU A 148 -0.11 -11.93 20.01
C GLU A 148 -1.08 -11.41 18.95
N PRO A 149 -1.92 -10.41 19.28
CA PRO A 149 -2.89 -9.86 18.31
C PRO A 149 -2.16 -9.27 17.11
N LEU A 150 -2.85 -9.26 15.96
CA LEU A 150 -2.36 -8.51 14.81
C LEU A 150 -2.38 -7.02 15.15
N PRO A 151 -1.42 -6.25 14.63
CA PRO A 151 -1.43 -4.80 14.79
C PRO A 151 -2.76 -4.19 14.31
N ASP A 152 -3.25 -3.20 15.03
CA ASP A 152 -4.44 -2.47 14.63
C ASP A 152 -4.18 -1.78 13.28
N ALA A 153 -5.14 -1.93 12.41
CA ALA A 153 -5.14 -1.28 11.12
C ALA A 153 -6.25 -0.21 11.17
N THR A 154 -5.89 1.04 11.46
CA THR A 154 -6.82 2.14 11.72
C THR A 154 -6.80 3.20 10.61
N ILE A 155 -7.94 3.85 10.36
CA ILE A 155 -8.03 5.11 9.61
C ILE A 155 -8.12 6.23 10.64
N GLU A 156 -7.14 7.17 10.70
CA GLU A 156 -7.26 8.32 11.58
C GLU A 156 -8.49 9.16 11.27
N GLY A 157 -9.29 9.46 12.29
CA GLY A 157 -10.34 10.47 12.22
C GLY A 157 -11.73 10.08 12.72
N GLN A 158 -11.93 8.91 13.35
CA GLN A 158 -13.21 8.63 14.03
C GLN A 158 -13.01 8.05 15.42
N GLU A 159 -13.67 8.71 16.39
CA GLU A 159 -13.78 8.25 17.76
C GLU A 159 -14.43 6.86 17.81
N SER A 160 -13.88 6.04 18.68
CA SER A 160 -14.23 4.65 18.93
C SER A 160 -15.69 4.44 19.29
N ASP A 161 -16.45 3.80 18.43
CA ASP A 161 -17.60 2.99 18.82
C ASP A 161 -17.33 1.52 18.41
N THR A 162 -17.32 0.66 19.41
CA THR A 162 -16.75 -0.70 19.40
C THR A 162 -17.54 -1.74 18.59
N SER A 163 -18.35 -1.33 17.62
CA SER A 163 -19.17 -2.25 16.81
C SER A 163 -18.91 -2.22 15.30
N SER A 164 -17.91 -1.49 14.82
CA SER A 164 -17.66 -1.36 13.38
C SER A 164 -16.24 -1.72 13.00
N TRP A 165 -16.08 -2.80 12.26
CA TRP A 165 -14.87 -3.37 11.69
C TRP A 165 -14.34 -2.53 10.52
N CYS A 166 -13.95 -1.29 10.70
CA CYS A 166 -13.41 -0.49 9.61
C CYS A 166 -12.52 0.64 10.12
N TYR A 167 -11.25 0.33 10.42
CA TYR A 167 -10.30 1.40 10.65
C TYR A 167 -8.95 1.07 10.00
N PHE A 168 -8.57 1.90 9.03
CA PHE A 168 -7.26 1.92 8.44
C PHE A 168 -6.73 3.34 8.38
N GLU A 169 -5.68 3.57 9.14
CA GLU A 169 -4.79 4.68 8.88
C GLU A 169 -3.73 4.22 7.90
N PHE A 170 -4.04 4.33 6.61
CA PHE A 170 -3.04 3.94 5.64
C PHE A 170 -3.28 4.45 4.22
N VAL A 171 -2.75 5.50 3.89
CA VAL A 171 -1.72 5.75 2.88
C VAL A 171 -0.83 6.80 3.48
N ASP A 172 0.28 6.37 4.07
CA ASP A 172 1.26 7.26 4.66
C ASP A 172 1.65 8.33 3.64
N PRO A 173 1.63 9.60 4.08
CA PRO A 173 2.25 10.69 3.33
C PRO A 173 3.64 10.36 2.78
N ALA A 174 4.37 9.41 3.37
CA ALA A 174 5.70 9.01 2.90
C ALA A 174 5.69 8.31 1.54
N LEU A 175 4.74 7.38 1.28
CA LEU A 175 4.59 6.79 -0.07
C LEU A 175 4.10 7.83 -1.08
N PHE A 176 3.29 8.80 -0.63
CA PHE A 176 2.85 9.93 -1.45
C PHE A 176 3.99 10.94 -1.69
N LYS A 177 4.81 11.21 -0.68
CA LYS A 177 6.01 12.07 -0.78
C LYS A 177 7.06 11.48 -1.72
N LEU A 178 7.23 10.16 -1.74
CA LEU A 178 8.08 9.48 -2.74
C LEU A 178 7.63 9.80 -4.17
N HIS A 179 6.34 9.93 -4.42
CA HIS A 179 5.81 10.32 -5.72
C HIS A 179 6.15 11.78 -6.10
N TYR A 180 6.21 12.70 -5.15
CA TYR A 180 6.52 14.11 -5.40
C TYR A 180 8.03 14.43 -5.31
N ALA A 181 8.84 13.53 -4.76
CA ALA A 181 10.29 13.65 -4.67
C ALA A 181 11.02 13.07 -5.90
N LEU A 182 10.32 12.28 -6.71
CA LEU A 182 10.75 11.74 -8.01
C LEU A 182 10.18 12.57 -9.16
#